data_be3bb7ecdcc02130a217f2334fb2283d
#
_entry.id   be3bb7ecdcc02130a217f2334fb2283d
#
_cell.length_a   1.000
_cell.length_b   1.000
_cell.length_c   1.000
_cell.angle_alpha   90.00
_cell.angle_beta   90.00
_cell.angle_gamma   90.00
#
_symmetry.space_group_name_H-M   'P 1'
#
loop_
_entity.id
_entity.type
_entity.pdbx_description
1 polymer ?
#
loop_
_entity_poly.entity_id
_entity_poly.type
_entity_poly.pdbx_seq_one_letter_code
_entity_poly.pdbx_strand_id
1 'polypeptide(L)'
;MNRRVTAVAAACALVLAGLAWYLWRAHRADDPNAALSLSGNVDVHQVELAFRVTGRISQMSVQEGDKVTAGETLAQLDRVPFATDVAAASADVAQAQAQLDKAQRGYRVEEIAQAHATVEQRAADLENARVSLQRQQQLVAAGLVTHQQIDDAEARVRMSEAQLAGARDQLTMELRGSRIEDIETQKAMLAAAQARLERAQTALSDTTLLAPSAGIISVRAREAGAIVQAGQTVYTLTLNDPVWIRAYVPQPRLGRIKPGMAVSVSIDSMPGKHYQGTVGFISPDAEFTPKSVQTDQVRDDLVYRLRVIASDPDNVFRQGMPVTVQVPAAQPPALARNH
;
A
#
# COMPACT_ATOMS: atom_id res chain seq x y z
N MET A 1 -23.68 77.96 54.13
CA MET A 1 -22.42 77.17 54.31
C MET A 1 -22.51 75.74 53.79
N ASN A 2 -23.57 75.39 53.02
CA ASN A 2 -23.82 73.98 52.67
C ASN A 2 -23.61 73.59 51.19
N ARG A 3 -23.37 74.56 50.30
CA ARG A 3 -23.20 74.16 48.85
C ARG A 3 -21.83 73.57 48.51
N ARG A 4 -20.81 73.92 49.31
CA ARG A 4 -19.46 73.34 49.08
C ARG A 4 -19.32 71.88 49.62
N VAL A 5 -20.01 71.56 50.68
CA VAL A 5 -20.01 70.18 51.29
C VAL A 5 -20.76 69.21 50.40
N THR A 6 -21.89 69.60 49.79
CA THR A 6 -22.64 68.76 48.84
C THR A 6 -21.91 68.51 47.55
N ALA A 7 -21.11 69.49 47.04
CA ALA A 7 -20.32 69.29 45.84
C ALA A 7 -19.13 68.32 46.06
N VAL A 8 -18.50 68.37 47.22
CA VAL A 8 -17.41 67.42 47.58
C VAL A 8 -17.97 66.03 47.81
N ALA A 9 -19.14 65.88 48.46
CA ALA A 9 -19.78 64.57 48.64
C ALA A 9 -20.20 63.92 47.29
N ALA A 10 -20.72 64.69 46.34
CA ALA A 10 -21.06 64.24 45.00
C ALA A 10 -19.82 63.83 44.19
N ALA A 11 -18.71 64.55 44.29
CA ALA A 11 -17.44 64.18 43.62
C ALA A 11 -16.85 62.89 44.20
N CYS A 12 -16.87 62.71 45.52
CA CYS A 12 -16.44 61.43 46.16
C CYS A 12 -17.33 60.27 45.77
N ALA A 13 -18.66 60.43 45.64
CA ALA A 13 -19.55 59.39 45.19
C ALA A 13 -19.29 58.96 43.74
N LEU A 14 -18.99 59.89 42.83
CA LEU A 14 -18.63 59.58 41.46
C LEU A 14 -17.28 58.86 41.34
N VAL A 15 -16.30 59.21 42.14
CA VAL A 15 -14.99 58.53 42.18
C VAL A 15 -15.17 57.08 42.73
N LEU A 16 -15.96 56.91 43.77
CA LEU A 16 -16.24 55.59 44.33
C LEU A 16 -17.06 54.71 43.37
N ALA A 17 -18.02 55.28 42.63
CA ALA A 17 -18.79 54.58 41.60
C ALA A 17 -17.89 54.21 40.40
N GLY A 18 -16.99 55.10 40.00
CA GLY A 18 -15.99 54.84 38.94
C GLY A 18 -14.99 53.73 39.35
N LEU A 19 -14.52 53.78 40.61
CA LEU A 19 -13.65 52.76 41.16
C LEU A 19 -14.35 51.38 41.30
N ALA A 20 -15.60 51.39 41.78
CA ALA A 20 -16.42 50.20 41.87
C ALA A 20 -16.71 49.58 40.47
N TRP A 21 -17.01 50.47 39.48
CA TRP A 21 -17.21 50.00 38.10
C TRP A 21 -15.92 49.47 37.47
N TYR A 22 -14.77 50.12 37.74
CA TYR A 22 -13.46 49.67 37.30
C TYR A 22 -13.07 48.31 37.91
N LEU A 23 -13.26 48.16 39.25
CA LEU A 23 -13.02 46.90 39.97
C LEU A 23 -13.97 45.79 39.51
N TRP A 24 -15.25 46.10 39.24
CA TRP A 24 -16.22 45.17 38.71
C TRP A 24 -15.89 44.74 37.29
N ARG A 25 -15.41 45.64 36.45
CA ARG A 25 -14.95 45.37 35.08
C ARG A 25 -13.66 44.57 35.09
N ALA A 26 -12.71 44.87 35.98
CA ALA A 26 -11.47 44.14 36.15
C ALA A 26 -11.73 42.69 36.66
N HIS A 27 -12.69 42.54 37.58
CA HIS A 27 -13.06 41.23 38.10
C HIS A 27 -13.82 40.33 37.08
N ARG A 28 -14.53 40.93 36.14
CA ARG A 28 -15.19 40.22 35.04
C ARG A 28 -14.23 39.76 33.94
N ALA A 29 -13.05 40.34 33.84
CA ALA A 29 -12.04 39.95 32.84
C ALA A 29 -11.37 38.60 33.17
N ASP A 30 -11.46 38.13 34.43
CA ASP A 30 -10.78 36.92 34.90
C ASP A 30 -11.77 35.89 35.50
N ASP A 31 -12.94 35.72 34.89
CA ASP A 31 -13.84 34.63 35.32
C ASP A 31 -13.22 33.28 34.91
N PRO A 32 -12.73 32.48 35.89
CA PRO A 32 -12.13 31.19 35.62
C PRO A 32 -13.12 30.19 35.00
N ASN A 33 -14.42 30.47 35.05
CA ASN A 33 -15.48 29.64 34.46
C ASN A 33 -16.00 30.14 33.12
N ALA A 34 -15.47 31.23 32.56
CA ALA A 34 -15.85 31.68 31.24
C ALA A 34 -15.43 30.65 30.18
N ALA A 35 -16.21 30.49 29.12
CA ALA A 35 -15.86 29.69 27.97
C ALA A 35 -14.49 30.14 27.41
N LEU A 36 -13.57 29.20 27.28
CA LEU A 36 -12.23 29.50 26.80
C LEU A 36 -12.25 29.60 25.29
N SER A 37 -11.94 30.79 24.77
CA SER A 37 -11.78 31.04 23.34
C SER A 37 -10.30 30.97 22.97
N LEU A 38 -9.96 30.14 21.99
CA LEU A 38 -8.61 29.94 21.47
C LEU A 38 -8.60 30.31 20.00
N SER A 39 -7.60 31.07 19.59
CA SER A 39 -7.36 31.34 18.17
C SER A 39 -6.57 30.18 17.55
N GLY A 40 -6.93 29.83 16.34
CA GLY A 40 -6.26 28.78 15.58
C GLY A 40 -6.37 28.99 14.08
N ASN A 41 -5.70 28.14 13.35
CA ASN A 41 -5.76 28.12 11.89
C ASN A 41 -6.10 26.72 11.40
N VAL A 42 -6.83 26.67 10.30
CA VAL A 42 -7.14 25.43 9.60
C VAL A 42 -5.87 24.86 8.99
N ASP A 43 -5.65 23.57 9.21
CA ASP A 43 -4.54 22.79 8.68
C ASP A 43 -5.11 21.59 7.94
N VAL A 44 -5.12 21.61 6.61
CA VAL A 44 -5.69 20.55 5.81
C VAL A 44 -4.61 19.53 5.43
N HIS A 45 -5.00 18.27 5.40
CA HIS A 45 -4.14 17.21 4.90
C HIS A 45 -4.04 17.27 3.38
N GLN A 46 -2.82 17.24 2.89
CA GLN A 46 -2.53 17.14 1.46
C GLN A 46 -1.80 15.83 1.17
N VAL A 47 -2.22 15.16 0.11
CA VAL A 47 -1.61 13.95 -0.40
C VAL A 47 -1.09 14.23 -1.80
N GLU A 48 0.20 14.03 -2.01
CA GLU A 48 0.80 14.12 -3.33
C GLU A 48 0.57 12.81 -4.08
N LEU A 49 -0.09 12.90 -5.23
CA LEU A 49 -0.44 11.78 -6.06
C LEU A 49 0.53 11.67 -7.23
N ALA A 50 1.13 10.50 -7.38
CA ALA A 50 2.13 10.20 -8.39
C ALA A 50 1.90 8.81 -8.98
N PHE A 51 2.32 8.61 -10.25
CA PHE A 51 2.38 7.27 -10.83
C PHE A 51 3.53 6.47 -10.22
N ARG A 52 3.35 5.15 -10.10
CA ARG A 52 4.39 4.22 -9.66
C ARG A 52 5.33 3.80 -10.78
N VAL A 53 4.96 4.06 -12.02
CA VAL A 53 5.72 3.73 -13.23
C VAL A 53 6.00 4.99 -14.04
N THR A 54 7.09 4.96 -14.81
CA THR A 54 7.48 6.05 -15.70
C THR A 54 6.72 5.93 -17.02
N GLY A 55 6.16 7.05 -17.52
CA GLY A 55 5.46 7.04 -18.79
C GLY A 55 5.00 8.43 -19.23
N ARG A 56 4.41 8.49 -20.42
CA ARG A 56 3.77 9.70 -20.93
C ARG A 56 2.30 9.74 -20.50
N ILE A 57 1.86 10.86 -19.94
CA ILE A 57 0.45 11.08 -19.60
C ILE A 57 -0.37 11.14 -20.90
N SER A 58 -1.28 10.20 -21.09
CA SER A 58 -2.19 10.18 -22.24
C SER A 58 -3.44 11.01 -22.00
N GLN A 59 -3.97 10.97 -20.79
CA GLN A 59 -5.21 11.64 -20.43
C GLN A 59 -5.18 12.11 -18.96
N MET A 60 -5.83 13.25 -18.72
CA MET A 60 -6.13 13.78 -17.40
C MET A 60 -7.61 14.07 -17.32
N SER A 61 -8.30 13.47 -16.34
CA SER A 61 -9.76 13.47 -16.25
C SER A 61 -10.30 14.59 -15.35
N VAL A 62 -9.46 15.15 -14.47
CA VAL A 62 -9.86 16.13 -13.46
C VAL A 62 -9.00 17.39 -13.53
N GLN A 63 -9.57 18.51 -13.09
CA GLN A 63 -8.94 19.81 -13.02
C GLN A 63 -8.77 20.31 -11.59
N GLU A 64 -8.03 21.41 -11.40
CA GLU A 64 -7.93 22.07 -10.11
C GLU A 64 -9.30 22.57 -9.64
N GLY A 65 -9.63 22.31 -8.39
CA GLY A 65 -10.92 22.63 -7.79
C GLY A 65 -11.96 21.52 -7.87
N ASP A 66 -11.74 20.49 -8.68
CA ASP A 66 -12.68 19.37 -8.80
C ASP A 66 -12.72 18.53 -7.52
N LYS A 67 -13.94 18.11 -7.15
CA LYS A 67 -14.17 17.13 -6.09
C LYS A 67 -14.06 15.75 -6.67
N VAL A 68 -13.30 14.90 -5.98
CA VAL A 68 -13.07 13.51 -6.37
C VAL A 68 -13.49 12.55 -5.26
N THR A 69 -13.89 11.35 -5.65
CA THR A 69 -14.24 10.26 -4.75
C THR A 69 -13.13 9.20 -4.69
N ALA A 70 -13.10 8.41 -3.62
CA ALA A 70 -12.14 7.31 -3.51
C ALA A 70 -12.30 6.32 -4.68
N GLY A 71 -11.19 5.93 -5.31
CA GLY A 71 -11.17 5.03 -6.47
C GLY A 71 -11.46 5.69 -7.82
N GLU A 72 -11.72 6.98 -7.87
CA GLU A 72 -11.94 7.72 -9.11
C GLU A 72 -10.66 7.85 -9.92
N THR A 73 -10.77 7.71 -11.25
CA THR A 73 -9.62 7.83 -12.15
C THR A 73 -9.29 9.30 -12.41
N LEU A 74 -8.09 9.71 -12.00
CA LEU A 74 -7.62 11.09 -12.12
C LEU A 74 -6.82 11.33 -13.41
N ALA A 75 -5.95 10.38 -13.75
CA ALA A 75 -5.12 10.45 -14.94
C ALA A 75 -4.72 9.06 -15.42
N GLN A 76 -4.28 8.98 -16.67
CA GLN A 76 -3.83 7.73 -17.29
C GLN A 76 -2.55 7.96 -18.09
N LEU A 77 -1.59 7.06 -17.96
CA LEU A 77 -0.44 7.00 -18.84
C LEU A 77 -0.77 6.30 -20.17
N ASP A 78 0.10 6.45 -21.15
CA ASP A 78 0.06 5.64 -22.37
C ASP A 78 0.24 4.16 -22.01
N ARG A 79 -0.82 3.38 -22.20
CA ARG A 79 -0.87 1.97 -21.80
C ARG A 79 -0.27 1.02 -22.81
N VAL A 80 -0.05 1.48 -24.07
CA VAL A 80 0.36 0.60 -25.16
C VAL A 80 1.66 -0.16 -24.86
N PRO A 81 2.74 0.48 -24.39
CA PRO A 81 3.97 -0.23 -24.04
C PRO A 81 3.74 -1.32 -22.98
N PHE A 82 3.02 -0.97 -21.91
CA PHE A 82 2.73 -1.89 -20.81
C PHE A 82 1.83 -3.06 -21.21
N ALA A 83 0.85 -2.83 -22.08
CA ALA A 83 0.03 -3.90 -22.65
C ALA A 83 0.86 -4.85 -23.50
N THR A 84 1.84 -4.34 -24.25
CA THR A 84 2.78 -5.15 -25.03
C THR A 84 3.65 -6.02 -24.10
N ASP A 85 4.12 -5.47 -22.99
CA ASP A 85 4.92 -6.21 -22.01
C ASP A 85 4.08 -7.34 -21.35
N VAL A 86 2.80 -7.10 -21.04
CA VAL A 86 1.88 -8.14 -20.56
C VAL A 86 1.71 -9.24 -21.61
N ALA A 87 1.52 -8.87 -22.88
CA ALA A 87 1.38 -9.85 -23.98
C ALA A 87 2.66 -10.70 -24.13
N ALA A 88 3.83 -10.09 -24.07
CA ALA A 88 5.11 -10.80 -24.13
C ALA A 88 5.28 -11.76 -22.95
N ALA A 89 5.03 -11.28 -21.72
CA ALA A 89 5.12 -12.12 -20.52
C ALA A 89 4.09 -13.27 -20.52
N SER A 90 2.90 -13.06 -21.09
CA SER A 90 1.90 -14.13 -21.24
C SER A 90 2.34 -15.21 -22.25
N ALA A 91 3.04 -14.82 -23.32
CA ALA A 91 3.64 -15.76 -24.26
C ALA A 91 4.76 -16.59 -23.61
N ASP A 92 5.59 -15.97 -22.74
CA ASP A 92 6.63 -16.67 -21.97
C ASP A 92 6.00 -17.73 -21.04
N VAL A 93 4.89 -17.42 -20.40
CA VAL A 93 4.13 -18.40 -19.57
C VAL A 93 3.63 -19.56 -20.42
N ALA A 94 3.04 -19.27 -21.58
CA ALA A 94 2.56 -20.31 -22.49
C ALA A 94 3.71 -21.23 -22.98
N GLN A 95 4.87 -20.66 -23.27
CA GLN A 95 6.06 -21.39 -23.64
C GLN A 95 6.55 -22.30 -22.51
N ALA A 96 6.68 -21.75 -21.28
CA ALA A 96 7.12 -22.51 -20.12
C ALA A 96 6.14 -23.63 -19.77
N GLN A 97 4.83 -23.38 -19.88
CA GLN A 97 3.79 -24.39 -19.69
C GLN A 97 3.94 -25.54 -20.71
N ALA A 98 4.12 -25.20 -21.99
CA ALA A 98 4.31 -26.21 -23.04
C ALA A 98 5.56 -27.07 -22.81
N GLN A 99 6.63 -26.48 -22.26
CA GLN A 99 7.86 -27.22 -21.90
C GLN A 99 7.61 -28.18 -20.71
N LEU A 100 6.89 -27.71 -19.68
CA LEU A 100 6.50 -28.54 -18.55
C LEU A 100 5.60 -29.71 -19.02
N ASP A 101 4.60 -29.42 -19.83
CA ASP A 101 3.70 -30.45 -20.39
C ASP A 101 4.46 -31.50 -21.21
N LYS A 102 5.47 -31.06 -21.98
CA LYS A 102 6.34 -31.97 -22.72
C LYS A 102 7.15 -32.87 -21.77
N ALA A 103 7.74 -32.29 -20.73
CA ALA A 103 8.51 -33.04 -19.74
C ALA A 103 7.62 -34.04 -18.96
N GLN A 104 6.40 -33.66 -18.62
CA GLN A 104 5.45 -34.52 -17.90
C GLN A 104 4.89 -35.66 -18.76
N ARG A 105 4.65 -35.40 -20.06
CA ARG A 105 4.16 -36.44 -20.98
C ARG A 105 5.22 -37.49 -21.30
N GLY A 106 6.50 -37.15 -21.17
CA GLY A 106 7.59 -38.05 -21.49
C GLY A 106 7.70 -38.38 -22.98
N TYR A 107 8.12 -39.65 -23.28
CA TYR A 107 8.26 -40.17 -24.64
C TYR A 107 6.92 -40.40 -25.32
N ARG A 108 6.88 -40.31 -26.62
CA ARG A 108 5.67 -40.56 -27.41
C ARG A 108 5.34 -42.05 -27.41
N VAL A 109 4.08 -42.36 -27.60
CA VAL A 109 3.60 -43.76 -27.67
C VAL A 109 4.33 -44.56 -28.77
N GLU A 110 4.65 -43.87 -29.91
CA GLU A 110 5.35 -44.48 -31.02
C GLU A 110 6.82 -44.78 -30.67
N GLU A 111 7.49 -43.95 -29.90
CA GLU A 111 8.86 -44.14 -29.43
C GLU A 111 8.92 -45.34 -28.47
N ILE A 112 8.00 -45.43 -27.52
CA ILE A 112 7.85 -46.60 -26.63
C ILE A 112 7.55 -47.85 -27.41
N ALA A 113 6.68 -47.79 -28.42
CA ALA A 113 6.38 -48.96 -29.25
C ALA A 113 7.61 -49.44 -30.04
N GLN A 114 8.42 -48.51 -30.53
CA GLN A 114 9.70 -48.81 -31.21
C GLN A 114 10.70 -49.48 -30.26
N ALA A 115 10.85 -49.00 -29.04
CA ALA A 115 11.69 -49.64 -28.02
C ALA A 115 11.19 -51.04 -27.65
N HIS A 116 9.87 -51.23 -27.57
CA HIS A 116 9.25 -52.54 -27.35
C HIS A 116 9.59 -53.51 -28.47
N ALA A 117 9.43 -53.09 -29.73
CA ALA A 117 9.77 -53.94 -30.88
C ALA A 117 11.28 -54.31 -30.90
N THR A 118 12.14 -53.39 -30.46
CA THR A 118 13.58 -53.68 -30.30
C THR A 118 13.83 -54.76 -29.25
N VAL A 119 13.15 -54.74 -28.10
CA VAL A 119 13.25 -55.78 -27.07
C VAL A 119 12.80 -57.13 -27.60
N GLU A 120 11.69 -57.19 -28.33
CA GLU A 120 11.18 -58.42 -28.96
C GLU A 120 12.20 -59.00 -29.96
N GLN A 121 12.78 -58.17 -30.82
CA GLN A 121 13.82 -58.58 -31.76
C GLN A 121 15.01 -59.19 -31.02
N ARG A 122 15.54 -58.53 -29.96
CA ARG A 122 16.69 -59.05 -29.20
C ARG A 122 16.34 -60.31 -28.41
N ALA A 123 15.10 -60.47 -27.98
CA ALA A 123 14.64 -61.70 -27.35
C ALA A 123 14.64 -62.86 -28.34
N ALA A 124 14.19 -62.65 -29.57
CA ALA A 124 14.24 -63.65 -30.66
C ALA A 124 15.69 -64.02 -31.04
N ASP A 125 16.60 -63.00 -31.11
CA ASP A 125 18.04 -63.24 -31.39
C ASP A 125 18.66 -64.13 -30.29
N LEU A 126 18.36 -63.87 -29.03
CA LEU A 126 18.83 -64.66 -27.91
C LEU A 126 18.30 -66.12 -27.98
N GLU A 127 17.01 -66.29 -28.27
CA GLU A 127 16.40 -67.63 -28.40
C GLU A 127 17.08 -68.40 -29.54
N ASN A 128 17.31 -67.76 -30.69
CA ASN A 128 18.04 -68.40 -31.80
C ASN A 128 19.46 -68.82 -31.39
N ALA A 129 20.18 -67.94 -30.66
CA ALA A 129 21.53 -68.28 -30.15
C ALA A 129 21.50 -69.51 -29.16
N ARG A 130 20.51 -69.51 -28.28
CA ARG A 130 20.32 -70.66 -27.32
C ARG A 130 20.00 -71.98 -28.04
N VAL A 131 19.08 -71.97 -28.99
CA VAL A 131 18.76 -73.11 -29.81
C VAL A 131 20.00 -73.61 -30.60
N SER A 132 20.79 -72.69 -31.13
CA SER A 132 22.07 -72.99 -31.82
C SER A 132 23.08 -73.69 -30.87
N LEU A 133 23.27 -73.08 -29.67
CA LEU A 133 24.15 -73.65 -28.64
C LEU A 133 23.69 -75.10 -28.23
N GLN A 134 22.39 -75.27 -27.93
CA GLN A 134 21.83 -76.59 -27.58
C GLN A 134 22.10 -77.60 -28.70
N ARG A 135 21.92 -77.27 -29.96
CA ARG A 135 22.20 -78.15 -31.11
C ARG A 135 23.68 -78.46 -31.17
N GLN A 136 24.61 -77.53 -30.96
CA GLN A 136 26.05 -77.84 -30.97
C GLN A 136 26.48 -78.69 -29.79
N GLN A 137 25.90 -78.55 -28.60
CA GLN A 137 26.13 -79.39 -27.44
C GLN A 137 25.72 -80.84 -27.70
N GLN A 138 24.62 -81.06 -28.41
CA GLN A 138 24.21 -82.40 -28.82
C GLN A 138 25.16 -83.03 -29.81
N LEU A 139 25.69 -82.27 -30.75
CA LEU A 139 26.64 -82.72 -31.78
C LEU A 139 28.05 -83.04 -31.22
N VAL A 140 28.50 -82.33 -30.19
CA VAL A 140 29.78 -82.63 -29.51
C VAL A 140 29.67 -84.00 -28.79
N ALA A 141 28.53 -84.28 -28.17
CA ALA A 141 28.33 -85.58 -27.55
C ALA A 141 28.43 -86.75 -28.53
N ALA A 142 28.18 -86.50 -29.84
CA ALA A 142 28.32 -87.42 -30.95
C ALA A 142 29.73 -87.35 -31.64
N GLY A 143 30.64 -86.47 -31.14
CA GLY A 143 31.98 -86.27 -31.72
C GLY A 143 32.02 -85.57 -33.06
N LEU A 144 30.95 -84.81 -33.44
CA LEU A 144 30.76 -84.18 -34.75
C LEU A 144 31.20 -82.76 -34.85
N VAL A 145 31.49 -82.04 -33.70
CA VAL A 145 31.92 -80.66 -33.64
C VAL A 145 33.05 -80.43 -32.64
N THR A 146 33.84 -79.40 -32.75
CA THR A 146 34.98 -79.04 -31.89
C THR A 146 34.52 -78.28 -30.63
N HIS A 147 35.29 -78.38 -29.54
CA HIS A 147 35.06 -77.57 -28.33
C HIS A 147 35.05 -76.03 -28.63
N GLN A 148 35.90 -75.58 -29.52
CA GLN A 148 35.95 -74.19 -29.96
C GLN A 148 34.60 -73.69 -30.53
N GLN A 149 33.86 -74.54 -31.26
CA GLN A 149 32.52 -74.23 -31.78
C GLN A 149 31.49 -74.01 -30.67
N ILE A 150 31.64 -74.72 -29.56
CA ILE A 150 30.77 -74.57 -28.37
C ILE A 150 31.15 -73.27 -27.69
N ASP A 151 32.43 -72.98 -27.47
CA ASP A 151 32.91 -71.75 -26.86
C ASP A 151 32.42 -70.54 -27.63
N ASP A 152 32.46 -70.56 -28.99
CA ASP A 152 31.93 -69.49 -29.86
C ASP A 152 30.40 -69.35 -29.74
N ALA A 153 29.69 -70.51 -29.64
CA ALA A 153 28.22 -70.43 -29.46
C ALA A 153 27.81 -69.90 -28.07
N GLU A 154 28.55 -70.27 -27.02
CA GLU A 154 28.34 -69.69 -25.66
C GLU A 154 28.65 -68.19 -25.63
N ALA A 155 29.72 -67.76 -26.33
CA ALA A 155 30.03 -66.35 -26.45
C ALA A 155 28.91 -65.55 -27.15
N ARG A 156 28.28 -66.17 -28.19
CA ARG A 156 27.11 -65.58 -28.85
C ARG A 156 25.90 -65.48 -27.93
N VAL A 157 25.61 -66.49 -27.12
CA VAL A 157 24.51 -66.41 -26.14
C VAL A 157 24.78 -65.29 -25.16
N ARG A 158 25.98 -65.22 -24.55
CA ARG A 158 26.33 -64.14 -23.62
C ARG A 158 26.19 -62.75 -24.27
N MET A 159 26.61 -62.60 -25.51
CA MET A 159 26.48 -61.34 -26.26
C MET A 159 25.01 -61.00 -26.49
N SER A 160 24.16 -61.95 -26.93
CA SER A 160 22.71 -61.72 -27.12
C SER A 160 21.99 -61.40 -25.83
N GLU A 161 22.40 -62.04 -24.70
CA GLU A 161 21.87 -61.73 -23.35
C GLU A 161 22.20 -60.29 -22.95
N ALA A 162 23.43 -59.83 -23.17
CA ALA A 162 23.83 -58.47 -22.87
C ALA A 162 23.08 -57.45 -23.76
N GLN A 163 22.87 -57.75 -25.05
CA GLN A 163 22.09 -56.94 -25.96
C GLN A 163 20.62 -56.84 -25.55
N LEU A 164 19.99 -57.93 -25.14
CA LEU A 164 18.62 -57.93 -24.64
C LEU A 164 18.50 -57.13 -23.33
N ALA A 165 19.45 -57.27 -22.40
CA ALA A 165 19.48 -56.49 -21.17
C ALA A 165 19.55 -54.98 -21.48
N GLY A 166 20.47 -54.54 -22.36
CA GLY A 166 20.55 -53.14 -22.76
C GLY A 166 19.28 -52.59 -23.44
N ALA A 167 18.62 -53.43 -24.27
CA ALA A 167 17.36 -53.03 -24.90
C ALA A 167 16.22 -52.88 -23.84
N ARG A 168 16.18 -53.75 -22.82
CA ARG A 168 15.21 -53.64 -21.71
C ARG A 168 15.47 -52.43 -20.83
N ASP A 169 16.72 -52.11 -20.56
CA ASP A 169 17.10 -50.92 -19.81
C ASP A 169 16.69 -49.62 -20.55
N GLN A 170 16.89 -49.61 -21.89
CA GLN A 170 16.43 -48.50 -22.71
C GLN A 170 14.92 -48.32 -22.66
N LEU A 171 14.15 -49.40 -22.86
CA LEU A 171 12.68 -49.36 -22.74
C LEU A 171 12.23 -48.87 -21.35
N THR A 172 12.93 -49.36 -20.30
CA THR A 172 12.63 -48.93 -18.93
C THR A 172 12.86 -47.41 -18.73
N MET A 173 13.92 -46.85 -19.31
CA MET A 173 14.17 -45.41 -19.27
C MET A 173 13.08 -44.62 -20.02
N GLU A 174 12.65 -45.10 -21.18
CA GLU A 174 11.59 -44.44 -21.96
C GLU A 174 10.24 -44.50 -21.24
N LEU A 175 9.91 -45.66 -20.62
CA LEU A 175 8.69 -45.78 -19.81
C LEU A 175 8.68 -44.90 -18.55
N ARG A 176 9.84 -44.70 -17.93
CA ARG A 176 9.97 -43.78 -16.77
C ARG A 176 9.82 -42.33 -17.15
N GLY A 177 10.11 -41.96 -18.39
CA GLY A 177 10.03 -40.59 -18.88
C GLY A 177 11.13 -39.70 -18.34
N SER A 178 10.80 -38.39 -18.24
CA SER A 178 11.73 -37.37 -17.73
C SER A 178 12.05 -37.58 -16.25
N ARG A 179 13.24 -37.22 -15.83
CA ARG A 179 13.63 -37.25 -14.42
C ARG A 179 12.77 -36.29 -13.59
N ILE A 180 12.57 -36.59 -12.34
CA ILE A 180 11.81 -35.76 -11.41
C ILE A 180 12.45 -34.38 -11.30
N GLU A 181 13.78 -34.31 -11.27
CA GLU A 181 14.54 -33.08 -11.18
C GLU A 181 14.35 -32.19 -12.44
N ASP A 182 14.21 -32.81 -13.62
CA ASP A 182 13.93 -32.08 -14.87
C ASP A 182 12.51 -31.48 -14.83
N ILE A 183 11.52 -32.22 -14.35
CA ILE A 183 10.14 -31.76 -14.17
C ILE A 183 10.10 -30.62 -13.15
N GLU A 184 10.79 -30.75 -12.01
CA GLU A 184 10.86 -29.69 -11.00
C GLU A 184 11.54 -28.42 -11.56
N THR A 185 12.56 -28.59 -12.39
CA THR A 185 13.20 -27.44 -13.09
C THR A 185 12.20 -26.73 -14.00
N GLN A 186 11.42 -27.47 -14.80
CA GLN A 186 10.39 -26.85 -15.67
C GLN A 186 9.27 -26.19 -14.86
N LYS A 187 8.87 -26.75 -13.72
CA LYS A 187 7.93 -26.12 -12.81
C LYS A 187 8.47 -24.79 -12.27
N ALA A 188 9.73 -24.77 -11.86
CA ALA A 188 10.37 -23.53 -11.39
C ALA A 188 10.45 -22.45 -12.50
N MET A 189 10.73 -22.87 -13.75
CA MET A 189 10.72 -21.96 -14.90
C MET A 189 9.33 -21.37 -15.18
N LEU A 190 8.27 -22.21 -15.09
CA LEU A 190 6.89 -21.75 -15.21
C LEU A 190 6.53 -20.76 -14.11
N ALA A 191 6.87 -21.07 -12.85
CA ALA A 191 6.63 -20.15 -11.74
C ALA A 191 7.35 -18.80 -11.92
N ALA A 192 8.58 -18.81 -12.42
CA ALA A 192 9.32 -17.60 -12.74
C ALA A 192 8.66 -16.78 -13.88
N ALA A 193 8.14 -17.43 -14.91
CA ALA A 193 7.40 -16.78 -16.00
C ALA A 193 6.09 -16.18 -15.49
N GLN A 194 5.34 -16.88 -14.64
CA GLN A 194 4.12 -16.38 -14.01
C GLN A 194 4.38 -15.13 -13.15
N ALA A 195 5.46 -15.12 -12.36
CA ALA A 195 5.85 -13.97 -11.57
C ALA A 195 6.22 -12.74 -12.44
N ARG A 196 6.81 -12.96 -13.63
CA ARG A 196 7.06 -11.87 -14.60
C ARG A 196 5.76 -11.32 -15.17
N LEU A 197 4.80 -12.19 -15.50
CA LEU A 197 3.48 -11.78 -15.98
C LEU A 197 2.74 -10.94 -14.93
N GLU A 198 2.72 -11.37 -13.68
CA GLU A 198 2.13 -10.64 -12.57
C GLU A 198 2.74 -9.24 -12.40
N ARG A 199 4.08 -9.15 -12.50
CA ARG A 199 4.78 -7.86 -12.47
C ARG A 199 4.37 -6.95 -13.63
N ALA A 200 4.27 -7.48 -14.84
CA ALA A 200 3.83 -6.72 -16.01
C ALA A 200 2.38 -6.24 -15.87
N GLN A 201 1.49 -7.09 -15.33
CA GLN A 201 0.10 -6.74 -15.05
C GLN A 201 0.00 -5.63 -13.99
N THR A 202 0.80 -5.70 -12.93
CA THR A 202 0.90 -4.66 -11.90
C THR A 202 1.36 -3.34 -12.52
N ALA A 203 2.41 -3.36 -13.35
CA ALA A 203 2.89 -2.18 -14.03
C ALA A 203 1.82 -1.58 -14.97
N LEU A 204 1.03 -2.41 -15.65
CA LEU A 204 -0.11 -1.96 -16.47
C LEU A 204 -1.22 -1.35 -15.59
N SER A 205 -1.53 -1.91 -14.44
CA SER A 205 -2.50 -1.32 -13.51
C SER A 205 -2.03 0.02 -12.96
N ASP A 206 -0.74 0.14 -12.68
CA ASP A 206 -0.10 1.37 -12.16
C ASP A 206 -0.02 2.51 -13.20
N THR A 207 -0.41 2.26 -14.46
CA THR A 207 -0.59 3.30 -15.47
C THR A 207 -1.86 4.15 -15.24
N THR A 208 -2.75 3.73 -14.35
CA THR A 208 -3.96 4.47 -13.98
C THR A 208 -3.79 5.07 -12.61
N LEU A 209 -3.86 6.39 -12.51
CA LEU A 209 -3.78 7.10 -11.24
C LEU A 209 -5.18 7.24 -10.65
N LEU A 210 -5.40 6.63 -9.49
CA LEU A 210 -6.66 6.65 -8.77
C LEU A 210 -6.57 7.55 -7.54
N ALA A 211 -7.69 8.17 -7.16
CA ALA A 211 -7.81 8.90 -5.90
C ALA A 211 -7.83 7.91 -4.72
N PRO A 212 -6.93 8.03 -3.72
CA PRO A 212 -6.90 7.12 -2.56
C PRO A 212 -8.06 7.37 -1.60
N SER A 213 -8.64 8.56 -1.61
CA SER A 213 -9.73 9.01 -0.75
C SER A 213 -10.52 10.14 -1.41
N ALA A 214 -11.69 10.44 -0.88
CA ALA A 214 -12.45 11.62 -1.29
C ALA A 214 -11.71 12.92 -0.88
N GLY A 215 -11.81 13.96 -1.72
CA GLY A 215 -11.16 15.24 -1.48
C GLY A 215 -11.33 16.22 -2.64
N ILE A 216 -10.52 17.26 -2.66
CA ILE A 216 -10.47 18.26 -3.74
C ILE A 216 -9.06 18.30 -4.32
N ILE A 217 -8.97 18.33 -5.65
CA ILE A 217 -7.69 18.55 -6.33
C ILE A 217 -7.27 20.01 -6.11
N SER A 218 -6.18 20.21 -5.36
CA SER A 218 -5.67 21.55 -5.05
C SER A 218 -4.65 22.05 -6.06
N VAL A 219 -3.85 21.13 -6.63
CA VAL A 219 -2.81 21.46 -7.61
C VAL A 219 -2.75 20.39 -8.69
N ARG A 220 -2.65 20.82 -9.93
CA ARG A 220 -2.34 20.00 -11.10
C ARG A 220 -0.91 20.33 -11.57
N ALA A 221 0.05 19.54 -11.10
CA ALA A 221 1.46 19.82 -11.32
C ALA A 221 1.95 19.44 -12.74
N ARG A 222 1.18 18.67 -13.50
CA ARG A 222 1.55 18.16 -14.84
C ARG A 222 0.39 18.28 -15.80
N GLU A 223 0.72 18.25 -17.11
CA GLU A 223 -0.23 18.33 -18.22
C GLU A 223 -0.25 17.06 -19.04
N ALA A 224 -1.36 16.83 -19.75
CA ALA A 224 -1.46 15.75 -20.73
C ALA A 224 -0.37 15.89 -21.80
N GLY A 225 0.28 14.79 -22.17
CA GLY A 225 1.42 14.76 -23.07
C GLY A 225 2.79 14.82 -22.37
N ALA A 226 2.85 15.24 -21.11
CA ALA A 226 4.08 15.27 -20.33
C ALA A 226 4.59 13.85 -20.04
N ILE A 227 5.92 13.69 -20.00
CA ILE A 227 6.58 12.46 -19.52
C ILE A 227 6.87 12.65 -18.04
N VAL A 228 6.43 11.69 -17.21
CA VAL A 228 6.62 11.68 -15.76
C VAL A 228 7.44 10.47 -15.35
N GLN A 229 8.23 10.64 -14.30
CA GLN A 229 8.98 9.55 -13.67
C GLN A 229 8.15 8.96 -12.51
N ALA A 230 8.47 7.72 -12.13
CA ALA A 230 7.87 7.09 -10.96
C ALA A 230 8.10 7.93 -9.70
N GLY A 231 7.04 8.18 -8.93
CA GLY A 231 7.07 9.03 -7.73
C GLY A 231 7.01 10.55 -7.98
N GLN A 232 6.97 10.99 -9.24
CA GLN A 232 6.85 12.41 -9.55
C GLN A 232 5.41 12.88 -9.38
N THR A 233 5.19 13.91 -8.55
CA THR A 233 3.87 14.46 -8.24
C THR A 233 3.15 14.94 -9.51
N VAL A 234 1.93 14.47 -9.70
CA VAL A 234 1.02 14.86 -10.79
C VAL A 234 -0.13 15.71 -10.28
N TYR A 235 -0.73 15.30 -9.17
CA TYR A 235 -1.77 16.04 -8.48
C TYR A 235 -1.46 16.17 -7.00
N THR A 236 -1.98 17.25 -6.38
CA THR A 236 -2.09 17.35 -4.93
C THR A 236 -3.56 17.28 -4.55
N LEU A 237 -3.91 16.27 -3.77
CA LEU A 237 -5.25 16.06 -3.24
C LEU A 237 -5.34 16.61 -1.82
N THR A 238 -6.28 17.52 -1.59
CA THR A 238 -6.60 18.05 -0.27
C THR A 238 -7.76 17.26 0.32
N LEU A 239 -7.55 16.68 1.50
CA LEU A 239 -8.58 15.96 2.24
C LEU A 239 -9.37 16.96 3.08
N ASN A 240 -10.68 16.99 2.88
CA ASN A 240 -11.54 17.98 3.53
C ASN A 240 -12.27 17.44 4.78
N ASP A 241 -12.28 16.15 4.99
CA ASP A 241 -12.93 15.53 6.15
C ASP A 241 -12.12 14.31 6.61
N PRO A 242 -11.66 14.28 7.87
CA PRO A 242 -11.75 15.35 8.87
C PRO A 242 -10.74 16.50 8.61
N VAL A 243 -11.14 17.71 8.95
CA VAL A 243 -10.27 18.88 8.93
C VAL A 243 -9.53 19.00 10.26
N TRP A 244 -8.28 19.39 10.20
CA TRP A 244 -7.50 19.66 11.39
C TRP A 244 -7.40 21.15 11.63
N ILE A 245 -7.51 21.53 12.90
CA ILE A 245 -7.35 22.90 13.33
C ILE A 245 -6.20 22.95 14.31
N ARG A 246 -5.23 23.77 14.01
CA ARG A 246 -4.09 24.07 14.87
C ARG A 246 -4.45 25.27 15.72
N ALA A 247 -4.70 25.08 17.00
CA ALA A 247 -4.96 26.16 17.96
C ALA A 247 -3.85 26.21 19.01
N TYR A 248 -3.77 27.33 19.72
CA TYR A 248 -2.75 27.54 20.73
C TYR A 248 -3.42 27.89 22.07
N VAL A 249 -3.00 27.20 23.13
CA VAL A 249 -3.48 27.41 24.48
C VAL A 249 -2.35 28.00 25.35
N PRO A 250 -2.59 29.12 26.04
CA PRO A 250 -1.64 29.65 27.01
C PRO A 250 -1.43 28.69 28.17
N GLN A 251 -0.18 28.58 28.67
CA GLN A 251 0.19 27.69 29.79
C GLN A 251 -0.77 27.74 30.99
N PRO A 252 -1.22 28.90 31.51
CA PRO A 252 -2.10 28.94 32.67
C PRO A 252 -3.48 28.29 32.45
N ARG A 253 -3.90 28.10 31.18
CA ARG A 253 -5.20 27.54 30.81
C ARG A 253 -5.13 26.09 30.32
N LEU A 254 -3.92 25.53 30.21
CA LEU A 254 -3.67 24.18 29.71
C LEU A 254 -4.42 23.11 30.53
N GLY A 255 -4.46 23.24 31.85
CA GLY A 255 -5.13 22.29 32.74
C GLY A 255 -6.65 22.12 32.52
N ARG A 256 -7.27 23.03 31.77
CA ARG A 256 -8.71 22.99 31.43
C ARG A 256 -9.02 22.15 30.20
N ILE A 257 -8.02 21.76 29.42
CA ILE A 257 -8.18 21.06 28.16
C ILE A 257 -7.64 19.66 28.29
N LYS A 258 -8.42 18.68 27.82
CA LYS A 258 -8.05 17.27 27.81
C LYS A 258 -8.25 16.69 26.41
N PRO A 259 -7.40 15.75 25.98
CA PRO A 259 -7.67 14.98 24.76
C PRO A 259 -9.05 14.31 24.84
N GLY A 260 -9.77 14.28 23.71
CA GLY A 260 -11.13 13.77 23.64
C GLY A 260 -12.25 14.77 24.00
N MET A 261 -11.90 15.98 24.45
CA MET A 261 -12.88 17.00 24.82
C MET A 261 -13.58 17.55 23.57
N ALA A 262 -14.91 17.63 23.60
CA ALA A 262 -15.71 18.27 22.56
C ALA A 262 -15.51 19.80 22.61
N VAL A 263 -15.35 20.41 21.46
CA VAL A 263 -15.17 21.86 21.28
C VAL A 263 -16.04 22.35 20.14
N SER A 264 -16.34 23.64 20.15
CA SER A 264 -17.06 24.30 19.07
C SER A 264 -16.10 25.19 18.28
N VAL A 265 -16.14 25.07 16.97
CA VAL A 265 -15.31 25.84 16.05
C VAL A 265 -16.18 26.85 15.30
N SER A 266 -15.78 28.10 15.28
CA SER A 266 -16.43 29.15 14.52
C SER A 266 -15.44 29.84 13.59
N ILE A 267 -15.95 30.36 12.48
CA ILE A 267 -15.19 31.11 11.46
C ILE A 267 -15.76 32.52 11.35
N ASP A 268 -14.89 33.49 11.18
CA ASP A 268 -15.31 34.91 11.14
C ASP A 268 -16.12 35.24 9.88
N SER A 269 -15.92 34.47 8.79
CA SER A 269 -16.67 34.62 7.54
C SER A 269 -18.14 34.15 7.61
N MET A 270 -18.52 33.36 8.64
CA MET A 270 -19.89 32.90 8.86
C MET A 270 -20.29 33.06 10.32
N PRO A 271 -20.57 34.27 10.77
CA PRO A 271 -20.94 34.55 12.15
C PRO A 271 -22.23 33.78 12.52
N GLY A 272 -22.20 33.10 13.66
CA GLY A 272 -23.34 32.31 14.16
C GLY A 272 -23.37 30.84 13.73
N LYS A 273 -22.49 30.39 12.82
CA LYS A 273 -22.34 28.97 12.48
C LYS A 273 -21.24 28.32 13.32
N HIS A 274 -21.57 27.21 13.94
CA HIS A 274 -20.66 26.45 14.80
C HIS A 274 -20.48 25.05 14.28
N TYR A 275 -19.23 24.62 14.13
CA TYR A 275 -18.85 23.28 13.72
C TYR A 275 -18.39 22.49 14.95
N GLN A 276 -18.77 21.23 15.03
CA GLN A 276 -18.36 20.35 16.11
C GLN A 276 -16.92 19.87 15.86
N GLY A 277 -16.10 19.91 16.91
CA GLY A 277 -14.74 19.38 16.88
C GLY A 277 -14.40 18.66 18.17
N THR A 278 -13.33 17.89 18.12
CA THR A 278 -12.80 17.15 19.27
C THR A 278 -11.31 17.44 19.41
N VAL A 279 -10.83 17.67 20.64
CA VAL A 279 -9.40 17.80 20.92
C VAL A 279 -8.72 16.46 20.68
N GLY A 280 -7.94 16.35 19.60
CA GLY A 280 -7.24 15.12 19.23
C GLY A 280 -5.89 14.96 19.90
N PHE A 281 -5.12 16.06 20.00
CA PHE A 281 -3.76 16.03 20.52
C PHE A 281 -3.37 17.36 21.14
N ILE A 282 -2.58 17.31 22.21
CA ILE A 282 -1.95 18.45 22.86
C ILE A 282 -0.44 18.21 22.82
N SER A 283 0.33 19.18 22.26
CA SER A 283 1.79 19.07 22.23
C SER A 283 2.36 19.03 23.65
N PRO A 284 3.29 18.11 23.94
CA PRO A 284 4.04 18.13 25.19
C PRO A 284 5.05 19.29 25.25
N ASP A 285 5.45 19.80 24.08
CA ASP A 285 6.44 20.87 23.95
C ASP A 285 5.76 22.21 23.87
N ALA A 286 6.27 23.18 24.63
CA ALA A 286 5.85 24.56 24.57
C ALA A 286 6.43 25.25 23.34
N GLU A 287 5.64 26.08 22.69
CA GLU A 287 6.05 26.94 21.57
C GLU A 287 6.02 28.41 22.01
N PHE A 288 6.94 29.22 21.48
CA PHE A 288 6.89 30.66 21.67
C PHE A 288 5.97 31.29 20.63
N THR A 289 5.05 32.15 21.02
CA THR A 289 4.26 32.90 20.03
C THR A 289 5.17 33.86 19.29
N PRO A 290 5.29 33.79 17.96
CA PRO A 290 6.04 34.78 17.17
C PRO A 290 5.26 36.10 17.16
N LYS A 291 5.46 36.94 18.15
CA LYS A 291 5.05 38.37 18.12
C LYS A 291 6.21 39.18 17.61
N SER A 292 6.14 39.60 16.38
CA SER A 292 7.03 40.64 15.83
C SER A 292 6.60 42.03 16.33
N VAL A 293 6.87 42.36 17.60
CA VAL A 293 6.75 43.73 18.10
C VAL A 293 7.92 44.00 19.04
N GLN A 294 8.76 44.93 18.62
CA GLN A 294 9.86 45.47 19.42
C GLN A 294 9.32 46.41 20.50
N THR A 295 9.06 45.91 21.69
CA THR A 295 8.91 46.73 22.91
C THR A 295 9.44 45.94 24.10
N ASP A 296 10.16 46.63 25.00
CA ASP A 296 10.92 46.08 26.16
C ASP A 296 10.13 45.37 27.25
N GLN A 297 8.88 44.98 27.00
CA GLN A 297 7.99 44.30 27.96
C GLN A 297 7.21 43.13 27.35
N VAL A 298 7.81 42.37 26.46
CA VAL A 298 7.18 41.12 26.00
C VAL A 298 7.64 40.00 26.92
N ARG A 299 6.85 39.62 27.91
CA ARG A 299 6.88 38.27 28.48
C ARG A 299 6.46 37.32 27.37
N ASP A 300 7.41 36.52 26.91
CA ASP A 300 7.14 35.41 26.01
C ASP A 300 6.14 34.48 26.68
N ASP A 301 4.84 34.63 26.37
CA ASP A 301 3.82 33.72 26.86
C ASP A 301 4.00 32.36 26.18
N LEU A 302 4.45 31.38 26.94
CA LEU A 302 4.52 30.00 26.52
C LEU A 302 3.12 29.52 26.14
N VAL A 303 2.99 29.01 24.93
CA VAL A 303 1.77 28.43 24.41
C VAL A 303 1.98 26.97 24.03
N TYR A 304 0.97 26.16 24.20
CA TYR A 304 0.97 24.77 23.77
C TYR A 304 0.09 24.61 22.56
N ARG A 305 0.64 23.95 21.56
CA ARG A 305 -0.09 23.64 20.32
C ARG A 305 -1.10 22.55 20.59
N LEU A 306 -2.31 22.77 20.14
CA LEU A 306 -3.43 21.87 20.27
C LEU A 306 -3.98 21.55 18.86
N ARG A 307 -4.26 20.30 18.60
CA ARG A 307 -4.91 19.84 17.36
C ARG A 307 -6.36 19.51 17.68
N VAL A 308 -7.25 20.19 17.02
CA VAL A 308 -8.68 19.88 17.03
C VAL A 308 -9.04 19.21 15.71
N ILE A 309 -9.77 18.12 15.79
CA ILE A 309 -10.33 17.40 14.66
C ILE A 309 -11.77 17.86 14.51
N ALA A 310 -12.09 18.48 13.38
CA ALA A 310 -13.43 18.99 13.09
C ALA A 310 -13.98 18.36 11.82
N SER A 311 -15.30 18.14 11.78
CA SER A 311 -15.97 17.73 10.54
C SER A 311 -16.38 18.97 9.74
N ASP A 312 -16.19 18.92 8.41
CA ASP A 312 -16.55 19.99 7.49
C ASP A 312 -17.58 19.51 6.43
N PRO A 313 -18.82 19.24 6.83
CA PRO A 313 -19.86 18.79 5.92
C PRO A 313 -20.19 19.77 4.81
N ASP A 314 -19.94 21.06 5.04
CA ASP A 314 -20.22 22.15 4.09
C ASP A 314 -19.02 22.48 3.19
N ASN A 315 -17.86 21.88 3.47
CA ASN A 315 -16.62 22.13 2.74
C ASN A 315 -16.22 23.62 2.71
N VAL A 316 -16.30 24.27 3.88
CA VAL A 316 -16.06 25.71 4.05
C VAL A 316 -14.63 26.01 4.47
N PHE A 317 -14.02 25.12 5.25
CA PHE A 317 -12.66 25.30 5.74
C PHE A 317 -11.63 25.29 4.60
N ARG A 318 -10.71 26.25 4.66
CA ARG A 318 -9.60 26.36 3.71
C ARG A 318 -8.27 26.40 4.47
N GLN A 319 -7.22 25.88 3.86
CA GLN A 319 -5.87 25.91 4.42
C GLN A 319 -5.50 27.32 4.89
N GLY A 320 -5.00 27.42 6.13
CA GLY A 320 -4.57 28.69 6.74
C GLY A 320 -5.69 29.61 7.22
N MET A 321 -6.97 29.25 7.01
CA MET A 321 -8.10 30.06 7.44
C MET A 321 -8.09 30.27 8.96
N PRO A 322 -8.20 31.50 9.47
CA PRO A 322 -8.31 31.76 10.89
C PRO A 322 -9.65 31.25 11.44
N VAL A 323 -9.60 30.60 12.58
CA VAL A 323 -10.77 30.06 13.26
C VAL A 323 -10.67 30.31 14.75
N THR A 324 -11.83 30.37 15.40
CA THR A 324 -11.94 30.46 16.85
C THR A 324 -12.47 29.15 17.40
N VAL A 325 -11.69 28.53 18.29
CA VAL A 325 -12.07 27.29 19.00
C VAL A 325 -12.60 27.66 20.38
N GLN A 326 -13.85 27.34 20.62
CA GLN A 326 -14.49 27.56 21.93
C GLN A 326 -14.51 26.24 22.71
N VAL A 327 -13.83 26.25 23.84
CA VAL A 327 -13.84 25.14 24.80
C VAL A 327 -14.98 25.42 25.79
N PRO A 328 -15.96 24.52 25.94
CA PRO A 328 -17.04 24.72 26.89
C PRO A 328 -16.49 24.86 28.30
N ALA A 329 -17.18 25.65 29.13
CA ALA A 329 -16.87 25.73 30.55
C ALA A 329 -16.95 24.33 31.17
N ALA A 330 -15.99 23.97 32.04
CA ALA A 330 -16.03 22.68 32.73
C ALA A 330 -17.35 22.58 33.50
N GLN A 331 -18.20 21.60 33.16
CA GLN A 331 -19.33 21.26 34.00
C GLN A 331 -18.79 20.82 35.35
N PRO A 332 -19.23 21.44 36.48
CA PRO A 332 -18.87 20.94 37.80
C PRO A 332 -19.32 19.47 37.90
N PRO A 333 -18.50 18.58 38.49
CA PRO A 333 -18.91 17.19 38.69
C PRO A 333 -20.27 17.17 39.33
N ALA A 334 -21.24 16.48 38.76
CA ALA A 334 -22.53 16.26 39.35
C ALA A 334 -22.28 15.62 40.72
N LEU A 335 -22.58 16.36 41.80
CA LEU A 335 -22.51 15.86 43.15
C LEU A 335 -23.39 14.61 43.19
N ALA A 336 -22.77 13.45 43.37
CA ALA A 336 -23.45 12.20 43.59
C ALA A 336 -24.36 12.43 44.82
N ARG A 337 -25.67 12.53 44.59
CA ARG A 337 -26.65 12.45 45.66
C ARG A 337 -26.63 11.02 46.16
N ASN A 338 -25.92 10.81 47.26
CA ASN A 338 -26.11 9.59 48.06
C ASN A 338 -27.54 9.59 48.58
N HIS A 339 -28.31 8.60 48.19
CA HIS A 339 -29.50 8.13 48.86
C HIS A 339 -29.19 6.78 49.53
#